data_532c3b317b7d83f854159c7b903409a7
#
_entry.id   532c3b317b7d83f854159c7b903409a7
#
_cell.length_a   1.000
_cell.length_b   1.000
_cell.length_c   1.000
_cell.angle_alpha   90.00
_cell.angle_beta   90.00
_cell.angle_gamma   90.00
#
_symmetry.space_group_name_H-M   'P 1'
#
loop_
_entity.id
_entity.type
_entity.pdbx_description
1 polymer ?
#
loop_
_entity_poly.entity_id
_entity_poly.type
_entity_poly.pdbx_seq_one_letter_code
_entity_poly.pdbx_strand_id
1 'polypeptide(L)'
;MKNLAGITAGCAAGIALTTAVFQAVGSPVQLIWGGVPFRTAREKKVLRGWGYIRGRSATTLRNKYGAYVSKVHFYSGRRVKKGDCILEYDDFDLRKKIVSLENDIENLRRELAAREIRLQLTTLDPLPSDYRNINWKTRRAKELLNRTENEWRTYERLHKGKIVSELDLRSKKQAYQDALAAYQIAVSDHERVKNGLSKLYVRSAEQDVALLKTKLAGLEKELALLNEEKKYYRIVTPYDGIIKTYSDTVHAWNNAGTAAACIHKIERGWYVYAYFEEKDMIRLADGVKGRFFSADSGHWYDIKIFEVDKGRSAAGDRVYHLVKFTVLSPVEKCVRVEGSGVVEIPLG
;
A
#
# COMPACT_ATOMS: atom_id res chain seq x y z
N MET A 1 36.67 -8.94 1.63
CA MET A 1 36.74 -10.25 0.97
C MET A 1 36.49 -11.32 2.03
N LYS A 2 35.38 -11.95 2.05
CA LYS A 2 34.90 -13.19 2.66
C LYS A 2 33.42 -13.03 3.00
N ASN A 3 32.66 -13.94 2.42
CA ASN A 3 31.29 -14.41 2.70
C ASN A 3 30.22 -13.95 1.71
N LEU A 4 30.31 -14.60 0.52
CA LEU A 4 29.17 -14.80 -0.38
C LEU A 4 29.17 -16.30 -0.74
N ALA A 5 28.70 -17.14 0.15
CA ALA A 5 28.41 -18.56 -0.12
C ALA A 5 27.45 -19.06 0.96
N GLY A 6 26.13 -18.99 0.73
CA GLY A 6 25.18 -19.45 1.73
C GLY A 6 23.70 -19.40 1.37
N ILE A 7 23.28 -19.26 0.11
CA ILE A 7 21.84 -19.18 -0.24
C ILE A 7 21.44 -20.09 -1.42
N THR A 8 22.19 -21.10 -1.77
CA THR A 8 21.77 -22.07 -2.80
C THR A 8 21.60 -23.50 -2.34
N ALA A 9 21.64 -23.77 -1.03
CA ALA A 9 21.61 -25.12 -0.48
C ALA A 9 20.22 -25.68 -0.14
N GLY A 10 19.15 -24.90 -0.26
CA GLY A 10 17.82 -25.32 0.21
C GLY A 10 17.01 -26.22 -0.73
N CYS A 11 17.29 -26.22 -2.03
CA CYS A 11 16.53 -27.04 -3.00
C CYS A 11 17.24 -28.33 -3.43
N ALA A 12 18.54 -28.45 -3.20
CA ALA A 12 19.30 -29.63 -3.61
C ALA A 12 19.29 -30.75 -2.53
N ALA A 13 19.04 -30.41 -1.26
CA ALA A 13 19.05 -31.38 -0.17
C ALA A 13 17.90 -32.39 -0.21
N GLY A 14 16.75 -32.04 -0.83
CA GLY A 14 15.63 -32.97 -1.01
C GLY A 14 15.89 -34.08 -2.03
N ILE A 15 16.79 -33.85 -2.98
CA ILE A 15 17.10 -34.82 -4.04
C ILE A 15 18.30 -35.70 -3.67
N ALA A 16 19.24 -35.19 -2.87
CA ALA A 16 20.45 -35.93 -2.52
C ALA A 16 20.23 -37.04 -1.47
N LEU A 17 19.20 -36.91 -0.63
CA LEU A 17 18.88 -37.96 0.38
C LEU A 17 18.20 -39.20 -0.21
N THR A 18 17.69 -39.11 -1.46
CA THR A 18 17.07 -40.26 -2.14
C THR A 18 18.08 -41.12 -2.93
N THR A 19 19.26 -40.61 -3.21
CA THR A 19 20.30 -41.39 -3.96
C THR A 19 21.30 -42.17 -3.09
N ALA A 20 21.45 -41.81 -1.82
CA ALA A 20 22.41 -42.44 -0.92
C ALA A 20 21.96 -43.82 -0.35
N VAL A 21 20.69 -44.20 -0.52
CA VAL A 21 20.15 -45.49 -0.03
C VAL A 21 20.23 -46.59 -1.08
N PHE A 22 20.69 -46.31 -2.30
CA PHE A 22 20.66 -47.26 -3.43
C PHE A 22 21.87 -48.18 -3.55
N GLN A 23 22.90 -48.06 -2.73
CA GLN A 23 24.18 -48.78 -2.93
C GLN A 23 24.61 -49.79 -1.83
N ALA A 24 23.79 -50.17 -0.90
CA ALA A 24 24.18 -51.17 0.04
C ALA A 24 23.11 -52.29 0.14
N VAL A 25 23.51 -53.49 -0.17
CA VAL A 25 22.91 -54.81 0.07
C VAL A 25 22.10 -55.40 -1.10
N GLY A 26 22.68 -56.43 -1.70
CA GLY A 26 22.07 -57.36 -2.66
C GLY A 26 21.04 -58.30 -2.00
N SER A 27 19.91 -57.76 -1.67
CA SER A 27 18.69 -58.49 -1.29
C SER A 27 17.52 -57.68 -1.84
N PRO A 28 16.39 -58.26 -2.23
CA PRO A 28 15.25 -57.48 -2.68
C PRO A 28 14.73 -56.62 -1.53
N VAL A 29 15.25 -55.41 -1.45
CA VAL A 29 14.80 -54.42 -0.47
C VAL A 29 13.37 -54.06 -0.83
N GLN A 30 12.45 -54.42 0.04
CA GLN A 30 11.10 -53.90 0.05
C GLN A 30 11.19 -52.38 0.32
N LEU A 31 11.08 -51.60 -0.73
CA LEU A 31 10.98 -50.16 -0.62
C LEU A 31 9.64 -49.81 0.04
N ILE A 32 9.65 -49.58 1.33
CA ILE A 32 8.56 -49.00 2.08
C ILE A 32 8.61 -47.48 1.85
N TRP A 33 7.90 -46.99 0.84
CA TRP A 33 7.64 -45.60 0.65
C TRP A 33 6.36 -45.24 1.40
N GLY A 34 6.48 -44.44 2.45
CA GLY A 34 5.31 -43.86 3.12
C GLY A 34 4.31 -44.84 3.71
N GLY A 35 4.76 -46.01 4.24
CA GLY A 35 3.88 -46.95 4.93
C GLY A 35 2.95 -47.78 4.03
N VAL A 36 3.15 -47.79 2.70
CA VAL A 36 2.35 -48.62 1.79
C VAL A 36 3.06 -49.95 1.58
N PRO A 37 2.50 -51.09 2.05
CA PRO A 37 3.06 -52.42 1.78
C PRO A 37 2.89 -52.73 0.29
N PHE A 38 3.99 -52.83 -0.45
CA PHE A 38 3.97 -53.42 -1.80
C PHE A 38 3.70 -54.92 -1.67
N ARG A 39 2.43 -55.29 -1.74
CA ARG A 39 2.06 -56.71 -1.87
C ARG A 39 2.46 -57.20 -3.24
N THR A 40 3.38 -58.14 -3.33
CA THR A 40 3.67 -58.92 -4.54
C THR A 40 2.49 -59.82 -4.84
N ALA A 41 1.41 -59.27 -5.42
CA ALA A 41 0.35 -60.08 -6.04
C ALA A 41 0.74 -60.27 -7.51
N ARG A 42 0.55 -61.48 -8.04
CA ARG A 42 0.78 -61.94 -9.43
C ARG A 42 0.70 -60.80 -10.42
N GLU A 43 1.77 -60.63 -11.20
CA GLU A 43 2.03 -59.54 -12.16
C GLU A 43 0.87 -59.28 -13.13
N LYS A 44 -0.05 -58.47 -12.71
CA LYS A 44 -0.72 -57.61 -13.70
C LYS A 44 0.37 -56.61 -14.16
N LYS A 45 0.70 -56.64 -15.44
CA LYS A 45 1.59 -55.66 -16.05
C LYS A 45 1.03 -54.28 -15.80
N VAL A 46 1.54 -53.58 -14.83
CA VAL A 46 1.09 -52.23 -14.41
C VAL A 46 2.27 -51.30 -14.57
N LEU A 47 2.09 -50.22 -15.34
CA LEU A 47 3.04 -49.12 -15.35
C LEU A 47 2.91 -48.29 -14.09
N ARG A 48 4.01 -47.93 -13.46
CA ARG A 48 4.05 -47.08 -12.27
C ARG A 48 4.82 -45.82 -12.53
N GLY A 49 4.23 -44.70 -12.20
CA GLY A 49 4.86 -43.37 -12.21
C GLY A 49 4.70 -42.71 -10.85
N TRP A 50 5.62 -41.86 -10.48
CA TRP A 50 5.43 -41.00 -9.32
C TRP A 50 4.88 -39.65 -9.78
N GLY A 51 4.03 -39.05 -8.96
CA GLY A 51 3.37 -37.80 -9.34
C GLY A 51 2.81 -37.04 -8.16
N TYR A 52 2.18 -35.93 -8.48
CA TYR A 52 1.52 -35.06 -7.50
C TYR A 52 0.19 -34.54 -8.06
N ILE A 53 -0.74 -34.24 -7.15
CA ILE A 53 -2.04 -33.71 -7.50
C ILE A 53 -2.06 -32.18 -7.39
N ARG A 54 -2.66 -31.51 -8.39
CA ARG A 54 -2.79 -30.05 -8.42
C ARG A 54 -4.14 -29.62 -8.96
N GLY A 55 -4.73 -28.56 -8.40
CA GLY A 55 -5.95 -27.97 -8.93
C GLY A 55 -5.75 -27.44 -10.36
N ARG A 56 -6.73 -27.65 -11.23
CA ARG A 56 -6.72 -27.16 -12.61
C ARG A 56 -6.58 -25.65 -12.73
N SER A 57 -7.17 -24.91 -11.77
CA SER A 57 -7.07 -23.45 -11.69
C SER A 57 -6.48 -23.08 -10.33
N ALA A 58 -5.38 -22.37 -10.36
CA ALA A 58 -4.69 -21.89 -9.18
C ALA A 58 -4.35 -20.40 -9.30
N THR A 59 -4.48 -19.67 -8.21
CA THR A 59 -4.09 -18.26 -8.12
C THR A 59 -3.09 -18.09 -7.01
N THR A 60 -1.93 -17.55 -7.36
CA THR A 60 -0.91 -17.21 -6.38
C THR A 60 -1.18 -15.82 -5.83
N LEU A 61 -1.37 -15.73 -4.53
CA LEU A 61 -1.49 -14.49 -3.81
C LEU A 61 -0.11 -14.04 -3.35
N ARG A 62 0.20 -12.77 -3.63
CA ARG A 62 1.50 -12.19 -3.31
C ARG A 62 1.31 -11.03 -2.36
N ASN A 63 2.25 -10.85 -1.44
CA ASN A 63 2.29 -9.65 -0.63
C ASN A 63 2.70 -8.45 -1.50
N LYS A 64 2.10 -7.30 -1.25
CA LYS A 64 2.38 -6.07 -1.99
C LYS A 64 3.57 -5.31 -1.39
N TYR A 65 3.72 -5.39 -0.07
CA TYR A 65 4.75 -4.69 0.70
C TYR A 65 5.60 -5.69 1.49
N GLY A 66 6.87 -5.35 1.72
CA GLY A 66 7.73 -6.13 2.62
C GLY A 66 7.28 -5.94 4.07
N ALA A 67 7.04 -7.04 4.79
CA ALA A 67 6.64 -6.99 6.18
C ALA A 67 6.86 -8.34 6.91
N TYR A 68 6.85 -8.32 8.23
CA TYR A 68 6.84 -9.52 9.06
C TYR A 68 5.45 -10.17 9.08
N VAL A 69 5.40 -11.49 9.06
CA VAL A 69 4.15 -12.23 9.26
C VAL A 69 3.73 -12.09 10.72
N SER A 70 2.58 -11.47 10.96
CA SER A 70 2.02 -11.29 12.31
C SER A 70 1.20 -12.50 12.72
N LYS A 71 0.36 -13.02 11.83
CA LYS A 71 -0.54 -14.14 12.13
C LYS A 71 -0.83 -14.98 10.90
N VAL A 72 -0.89 -16.30 11.08
CA VAL A 72 -1.31 -17.28 10.07
C VAL A 72 -2.61 -17.90 10.51
N HIS A 73 -3.69 -17.74 9.74
CA HIS A 73 -5.01 -18.27 10.06
C HIS A 73 -5.27 -19.63 9.40
N PHE A 74 -4.71 -19.85 8.21
CA PHE A 74 -4.90 -21.09 7.46
C PHE A 74 -3.56 -21.64 6.98
N TYR A 75 -3.35 -22.92 7.26
CA TYR A 75 -2.18 -23.69 6.81
C TYR A 75 -2.52 -24.49 5.54
N SER A 76 -1.48 -24.96 4.85
CA SER A 76 -1.61 -25.75 3.63
C SER A 76 -2.55 -26.94 3.79
N GLY A 77 -3.38 -27.19 2.76
CA GLY A 77 -4.36 -28.27 2.74
C GLY A 77 -5.74 -27.94 3.33
N ARG A 78 -5.90 -26.79 3.94
CA ARG A 78 -7.22 -26.36 4.48
C ARG A 78 -8.10 -25.78 3.40
N ARG A 79 -9.41 -25.99 3.54
CA ARG A 79 -10.43 -25.31 2.76
C ARG A 79 -10.63 -23.90 3.26
N VAL A 80 -10.76 -22.97 2.33
CA VAL A 80 -11.01 -21.56 2.58
C VAL A 80 -12.19 -21.08 1.73
N LYS A 81 -12.94 -20.13 2.24
CA LYS A 81 -14.04 -19.47 1.53
C LYS A 81 -13.57 -18.11 1.00
N LYS A 82 -14.26 -17.63 -0.01
CA LYS A 82 -14.06 -16.26 -0.51
C LYS A 82 -14.17 -15.25 0.64
N GLY A 83 -13.17 -14.39 0.78
CA GLY A 83 -13.13 -13.38 1.83
C GLY A 83 -12.39 -13.80 3.10
N ASP A 84 -12.03 -15.09 3.27
CA ASP A 84 -11.26 -15.53 4.43
C ASP A 84 -9.87 -14.89 4.41
N CYS A 85 -9.43 -14.40 5.57
CA CYS A 85 -8.06 -13.91 5.76
C CYS A 85 -7.13 -15.09 6.01
N ILE A 86 -6.14 -15.27 5.12
CA ILE A 86 -5.17 -16.38 5.19
C ILE A 86 -4.09 -16.08 6.21
N LEU A 87 -3.49 -14.89 6.08
CA LEU A 87 -2.42 -14.42 6.95
C LEU A 87 -2.47 -12.90 7.07
N GLU A 88 -1.93 -12.40 8.13
CA GLU A 88 -1.78 -10.98 8.41
C GLU A 88 -0.30 -10.64 8.56
N TYR A 89 0.08 -9.51 7.98
CA TYR A 89 1.40 -8.92 8.16
C TYR A 89 1.36 -7.88 9.27
N ASP A 90 2.50 -7.60 9.85
CA ASP A 90 2.65 -6.52 10.82
C ASP A 90 2.52 -5.17 10.10
N ASP A 91 1.55 -4.39 10.53
CA ASP A 91 1.23 -3.06 10.01
C ASP A 91 1.57 -1.94 11.02
N PHE A 92 2.44 -2.24 12.01
CA PHE A 92 2.74 -1.31 13.11
C PHE A 92 3.25 0.04 12.60
N ASP A 93 4.21 0.05 11.68
CA ASP A 93 4.76 1.29 11.13
C ASP A 93 3.71 2.08 10.33
N LEU A 94 2.84 1.38 9.59
CA LEU A 94 1.74 2.00 8.87
C LEU A 94 0.71 2.61 9.83
N ARG A 95 0.34 1.89 10.89
CA ARG A 95 -0.57 2.42 11.92
C ARG A 95 0.01 3.65 12.60
N LYS A 96 1.31 3.65 12.91
CA LYS A 96 1.99 4.81 13.49
C LYS A 96 1.90 6.03 12.56
N LYS A 97 2.12 5.85 11.25
CA LYS A 97 1.97 6.92 10.25
C LYS A 97 0.53 7.45 10.19
N ILE A 98 -0.46 6.54 10.18
CA ILE A 98 -1.88 6.91 10.17
C ILE A 98 -2.22 7.76 11.39
N VAL A 99 -1.85 7.33 12.60
CA VAL A 99 -2.12 8.08 13.84
C VAL A 99 -1.43 9.45 13.84
N SER A 100 -0.19 9.53 13.36
CA SER A 100 0.52 10.82 13.22
C SER A 100 -0.24 11.76 12.28
N LEU A 101 -0.67 11.26 11.13
CA LEU A 101 -1.39 12.05 10.13
C LEU A 101 -2.80 12.47 10.62
N GLU A 102 -3.49 11.61 11.36
CA GLU A 102 -4.76 11.95 12.01
C GLU A 102 -4.59 13.10 13.00
N ASN A 103 -3.51 13.08 13.80
CA ASN A 103 -3.19 14.17 14.71
C ASN A 103 -2.88 15.48 13.96
N ASP A 104 -2.14 15.41 12.85
CA ASP A 104 -1.83 16.57 12.03
C ASP A 104 -3.09 17.17 11.39
N ILE A 105 -4.01 16.34 10.92
CA ILE A 105 -5.33 16.75 10.41
C ILE A 105 -6.13 17.45 11.50
N GLU A 106 -6.17 16.88 12.69
CA GLU A 106 -6.91 17.49 13.82
C GLU A 106 -6.34 18.85 14.23
N ASN A 107 -5.01 18.97 14.29
CA ASN A 107 -4.34 20.25 14.58
C ASN A 107 -4.64 21.28 13.49
N LEU A 108 -4.60 20.87 12.22
CA LEU A 108 -4.89 21.77 11.11
C LEU A 108 -6.37 22.19 11.08
N ARG A 109 -7.29 21.33 11.47
CA ARG A 109 -8.72 21.67 11.64
C ARG A 109 -8.94 22.74 12.71
N ARG A 110 -8.22 22.64 13.84
CA ARG A 110 -8.26 23.65 14.90
C ARG A 110 -7.69 24.99 14.43
N GLU A 111 -6.57 24.94 13.70
CA GLU A 111 -6.00 26.15 13.11
C GLU A 111 -6.96 26.79 12.10
N LEU A 112 -7.58 25.98 11.22
CA LEU A 112 -8.57 26.44 10.25
C LEU A 112 -9.74 27.14 10.95
N ALA A 113 -10.31 26.54 12.00
CA ALA A 113 -11.39 27.15 12.78
C ALA A 113 -10.99 28.51 13.36
N ALA A 114 -9.78 28.61 13.92
CA ALA A 114 -9.25 29.88 14.43
C ALA A 114 -9.11 30.95 13.33
N ARG A 115 -8.65 30.53 12.13
CA ARG A 115 -8.54 31.46 10.98
C ARG A 115 -9.90 31.85 10.42
N GLU A 116 -10.88 30.97 10.39
CA GLU A 116 -12.25 31.30 10.00
C GLU A 116 -12.89 32.33 10.94
N ILE A 117 -12.70 32.19 12.25
CA ILE A 117 -13.12 33.21 13.22
C ILE A 117 -12.41 34.54 12.96
N ARG A 118 -11.10 34.50 12.69
CA ARG A 118 -10.35 35.71 12.35
C ARG A 118 -10.85 36.36 11.07
N LEU A 119 -11.19 35.58 10.04
CA LEU A 119 -11.79 36.07 8.82
C LEU A 119 -13.13 36.78 9.11
N GLN A 120 -14.00 36.18 9.93
CA GLN A 120 -15.25 36.80 10.33
C GLN A 120 -15.03 38.15 11.03
N LEU A 121 -14.10 38.22 11.98
CA LEU A 121 -13.73 39.46 12.65
C LEU A 121 -13.17 40.50 11.68
N THR A 122 -12.31 40.07 10.76
CA THR A 122 -11.74 40.97 9.73
C THR A 122 -12.83 41.47 8.76
N THR A 123 -13.86 40.66 8.50
CA THR A 123 -14.99 41.07 7.66
C THR A 123 -15.87 42.12 8.33
N LEU A 124 -16.08 42.00 9.67
CA LEU A 124 -16.82 42.95 10.44
C LEU A 124 -16.09 44.29 10.64
N ASP A 125 -14.77 44.23 10.84
CA ASP A 125 -13.93 45.43 11.04
C ASP A 125 -12.62 45.26 10.22
N PRO A 126 -12.68 45.53 8.92
CA PRO A 126 -11.58 45.22 7.99
C PRO A 126 -10.40 46.20 8.05
N LEU A 127 -10.51 47.26 8.87
CA LEU A 127 -9.46 48.26 8.94
C LEU A 127 -8.59 48.06 10.19
N PRO A 128 -7.25 48.07 10.07
CA PRO A 128 -6.36 48.15 11.21
C PRO A 128 -6.70 49.36 12.11
N SER A 129 -6.35 49.28 13.40
CA SER A 129 -6.61 50.32 14.40
C SER A 129 -6.19 51.72 13.97
N ASP A 130 -5.08 51.82 13.21
CA ASP A 130 -4.52 53.07 12.76
C ASP A 130 -5.41 53.80 11.74
N TYR A 131 -6.26 53.07 11.05
CA TYR A 131 -7.15 53.58 9.99
C TYR A 131 -8.61 53.73 10.40
N ARG A 132 -9.00 53.19 11.60
CA ARG A 132 -10.40 53.21 12.06
C ARG A 132 -11.05 54.60 12.03
N ASN A 133 -10.33 55.62 12.47
CA ASN A 133 -10.82 56.99 12.57
C ASN A 133 -10.24 57.90 11.49
N ILE A 134 -9.95 57.35 10.30
CA ILE A 134 -9.24 58.09 9.24
C ILE A 134 -9.95 59.38 8.85
N ASN A 135 -11.29 59.36 8.71
CA ASN A 135 -12.08 60.53 8.39
C ASN A 135 -11.92 61.63 9.43
N TRP A 136 -11.93 61.30 10.72
CA TRP A 136 -11.73 62.23 11.81
C TRP A 136 -10.31 62.75 11.84
N LYS A 137 -9.29 61.88 11.66
CA LYS A 137 -7.88 62.28 11.57
C LYS A 137 -7.64 63.24 10.43
N THR A 138 -8.18 62.99 9.26
CA THR A 138 -8.05 63.88 8.06
C THR A 138 -8.72 65.23 8.29
N ARG A 139 -9.95 65.23 8.91
CA ARG A 139 -10.67 66.45 9.25
C ARG A 139 -9.88 67.31 10.24
N ARG A 140 -9.40 66.70 11.32
CA ARG A 140 -8.58 67.38 12.36
C ARG A 140 -7.27 67.92 11.80
N ALA A 141 -6.59 67.17 10.93
CA ALA A 141 -5.38 67.64 10.27
C ALA A 141 -5.68 68.84 9.36
N LYS A 142 -6.81 68.83 8.65
CA LYS A 142 -7.25 69.97 7.80
C LYS A 142 -7.54 71.20 8.66
N GLU A 143 -8.23 71.03 9.77
CA GLU A 143 -8.55 72.15 10.70
C GLU A 143 -7.28 72.77 11.26
N LEU A 144 -6.30 71.95 11.67
CA LEU A 144 -5.01 72.40 12.16
C LEU A 144 -4.23 73.15 11.04
N LEU A 145 -4.25 72.62 9.83
CA LEU A 145 -3.64 73.28 8.66
C LEU A 145 -4.25 74.67 8.45
N ASN A 146 -5.56 74.76 8.36
CA ASN A 146 -6.27 76.04 8.15
C ASN A 146 -5.94 77.05 9.27
N ARG A 147 -5.87 76.61 10.51
CA ARG A 147 -5.55 77.45 11.64
C ARG A 147 -4.12 77.95 11.56
N THR A 148 -3.12 77.08 11.34
CA THR A 148 -1.73 77.47 11.25
C THR A 148 -1.42 78.30 10.03
N GLU A 149 -2.13 78.08 8.91
CA GLU A 149 -2.06 78.93 7.72
C GLU A 149 -2.53 80.34 8.01
N ASN A 150 -3.69 80.50 8.68
CA ASN A 150 -4.21 81.81 9.07
C ASN A 150 -3.30 82.56 10.05
N GLU A 151 -2.71 81.84 11.02
CA GLU A 151 -1.75 82.38 11.94
C GLU A 151 -0.50 82.86 11.18
N TRP A 152 0.09 82.03 10.32
CA TRP A 152 1.27 82.40 9.50
C TRP A 152 0.99 83.62 8.61
N ARG A 153 -0.15 83.63 7.89
CA ARG A 153 -0.56 84.78 7.04
C ARG A 153 -0.75 86.06 7.86
N THR A 154 -1.23 85.96 9.08
CA THR A 154 -1.42 87.08 9.96
C THR A 154 -0.04 87.62 10.43
N TYR A 155 0.87 86.73 10.82
CA TYR A 155 2.24 87.10 11.23
C TYR A 155 3.05 87.67 10.04
N GLU A 156 2.83 87.18 8.85
CA GLU A 156 3.43 87.75 7.64
C GLU A 156 3.03 89.21 7.43
N ARG A 157 1.74 89.53 7.60
CA ARG A 157 1.22 90.93 7.50
C ARG A 157 1.80 91.79 8.61
N LEU A 158 1.84 91.33 9.86
CA LEU A 158 2.39 92.08 11.00
C LEU A 158 3.90 92.28 10.85
N HIS A 159 4.63 91.34 10.30
CA HIS A 159 6.05 91.50 10.04
C HIS A 159 6.34 92.55 8.93
N LYS A 160 5.55 92.58 7.87
CA LYS A 160 5.62 93.70 6.89
C LYS A 160 5.36 95.04 7.52
N GLY A 161 4.52 95.12 8.57
CA GLY A 161 4.33 96.29 9.40
C GLY A 161 5.39 96.55 10.51
N LYS A 162 6.45 95.70 10.54
CA LYS A 162 7.53 95.76 11.55
C LYS A 162 7.03 95.58 13.03
N ILE A 163 5.89 94.85 13.20
CA ILE A 163 5.27 94.68 14.53
C ILE A 163 5.81 93.40 15.23
N VAL A 164 6.23 92.39 14.45
CA VAL A 164 6.72 91.11 15.03
C VAL A 164 8.11 90.81 14.51
N SER A 165 8.86 89.96 15.25
CA SER A 165 10.23 89.57 14.91
C SER A 165 10.27 88.56 13.73
N GLU A 166 11.39 88.50 13.07
CA GLU A 166 11.66 87.49 12.02
C GLU A 166 11.64 86.09 12.60
N LEU A 167 12.06 85.90 13.84
CA LEU A 167 12.03 84.62 14.53
C LEU A 167 10.60 84.09 14.72
N ASP A 168 9.67 84.98 15.12
CA ASP A 168 8.25 84.64 15.29
C ASP A 168 7.62 84.24 13.99
N LEU A 169 7.91 84.98 12.90
CA LEU A 169 7.44 84.66 11.55
C LEU A 169 7.94 83.27 11.10
N ARG A 170 9.23 83.01 11.31
CA ARG A 170 9.83 81.67 10.97
C ARG A 170 9.16 80.55 11.79
N SER A 171 8.96 80.73 13.10
CA SER A 171 8.26 79.79 13.94
C SER A 171 6.83 79.45 13.44
N LYS A 172 6.06 80.48 13.05
CA LYS A 172 4.70 80.28 12.48
C LYS A 172 4.71 79.60 11.11
N LYS A 173 5.71 79.95 10.28
CA LYS A 173 5.93 79.28 9.00
C LYS A 173 6.24 77.82 9.18
N GLN A 174 7.11 77.47 10.14
CA GLN A 174 7.45 76.08 10.45
C GLN A 174 6.20 75.30 10.93
N ALA A 175 5.43 75.88 11.86
CA ALA A 175 4.17 75.27 12.33
C ALA A 175 3.18 75.01 11.20
N TYR A 176 3.06 75.90 10.23
CA TYR A 176 2.27 75.71 9.02
C TYR A 176 2.81 74.52 8.15
N GLN A 177 4.16 74.49 7.94
CA GLN A 177 4.78 73.44 7.14
C GLN A 177 4.58 72.07 7.80
N ASP A 178 4.71 71.94 9.13
CA ASP A 178 4.48 70.71 9.88
C ASP A 178 3.01 70.26 9.79
N ALA A 179 2.06 71.21 9.90
CA ALA A 179 0.65 70.91 9.72
C ALA A 179 0.28 70.52 8.29
N LEU A 180 0.95 71.09 7.29
CA LEU A 180 0.77 70.71 5.88
C LEU A 180 1.26 69.27 5.65
N ALA A 181 2.44 68.93 6.15
CA ALA A 181 2.97 67.57 6.05
C ALA A 181 2.04 66.55 6.73
N ALA A 182 1.54 66.86 7.94
CA ALA A 182 0.59 66.00 8.67
C ALA A 182 -0.73 65.82 7.91
N TYR A 183 -1.24 66.90 7.27
CA TYR A 183 -2.45 66.79 6.43
C TYR A 183 -2.22 65.96 5.18
N GLN A 184 -1.10 66.11 4.49
CA GLN A 184 -0.75 65.29 3.31
C GLN A 184 -0.67 63.81 3.66
N ILE A 185 -0.09 63.43 4.77
CA ILE A 185 -0.04 62.05 5.28
C ILE A 185 -1.47 61.54 5.54
N ALA A 186 -2.31 62.32 6.24
CA ALA A 186 -3.69 61.95 6.53
C ALA A 186 -4.56 61.78 5.28
N VAL A 187 -4.34 62.59 4.25
CA VAL A 187 -5.00 62.48 2.94
C VAL A 187 -4.54 61.22 2.21
N SER A 188 -3.24 60.94 2.17
CA SER A 188 -2.71 59.72 1.55
C SER A 188 -3.27 58.45 2.23
N ASP A 189 -3.34 58.41 3.54
CA ASP A 189 -3.91 57.31 4.26
C ASP A 189 -5.43 57.16 3.98
N HIS A 190 -6.17 58.26 3.91
CA HIS A 190 -7.57 58.25 3.52
C HIS A 190 -7.78 57.70 2.12
N GLU A 191 -6.95 58.09 1.15
CA GLU A 191 -6.99 57.55 -0.20
C GLU A 191 -6.70 56.07 -0.27
N ARG A 192 -5.74 55.57 0.49
CA ARG A 192 -5.45 54.12 0.61
C ARG A 192 -6.71 53.36 1.05
N VAL A 193 -7.42 53.86 2.07
CA VAL A 193 -8.67 53.23 2.53
C VAL A 193 -9.74 53.30 1.45
N LYS A 194 -9.92 54.47 0.80
CA LYS A 194 -10.87 54.67 -0.29
C LYS A 194 -10.58 53.74 -1.47
N ASN A 195 -9.31 53.54 -1.81
CA ASN A 195 -8.86 52.68 -2.91
C ASN A 195 -8.92 51.17 -2.59
N GLY A 196 -9.53 50.78 -1.50
CA GLY A 196 -9.88 49.39 -1.22
C GLY A 196 -8.94 48.65 -0.29
N LEU A 197 -8.17 49.33 0.56
CA LEU A 197 -7.31 48.74 1.55
C LEU A 197 -8.09 47.71 2.41
N SER A 198 -9.31 48.00 2.83
CA SER A 198 -10.19 47.11 3.57
C SER A 198 -10.47 45.79 2.82
N LYS A 199 -10.70 45.90 1.49
CA LYS A 199 -10.91 44.73 0.64
C LYS A 199 -9.68 43.84 0.55
N LEU A 200 -8.48 44.43 0.55
CA LEU A 200 -7.23 43.68 0.53
C LEU A 200 -7.01 42.89 1.83
N TYR A 201 -7.36 43.47 3.00
CA TYR A 201 -7.27 42.74 4.26
C TYR A 201 -8.24 41.55 4.33
N VAL A 202 -9.49 41.73 3.90
CA VAL A 202 -10.47 40.63 3.82
C VAL A 202 -9.97 39.56 2.86
N ARG A 203 -9.55 39.96 1.65
CA ARG A 203 -9.03 39.01 0.64
C ARG A 203 -7.81 38.22 1.13
N SER A 204 -6.90 38.87 1.86
CA SER A 204 -5.75 38.19 2.46
C SER A 204 -6.19 37.12 3.47
N ALA A 205 -7.15 37.45 4.34
CA ALA A 205 -7.69 36.50 5.30
C ALA A 205 -8.45 35.35 4.62
N GLU A 206 -9.18 35.62 3.53
CA GLU A 206 -9.83 34.58 2.71
C GLU A 206 -8.80 33.64 2.06
N GLN A 207 -7.69 34.18 1.56
CA GLN A 207 -6.61 33.39 0.98
C GLN A 207 -5.93 32.49 2.03
N ASP A 208 -5.73 32.97 3.27
CA ASP A 208 -5.20 32.18 4.37
C ASP A 208 -6.10 30.98 4.67
N VAL A 209 -7.42 31.21 4.75
CA VAL A 209 -8.42 30.16 4.96
C VAL A 209 -8.43 29.16 3.81
N ALA A 210 -8.40 29.65 2.55
CA ALA A 210 -8.38 28.79 1.37
C ALA A 210 -7.13 27.93 1.31
N LEU A 211 -5.97 28.47 1.67
CA LEU A 211 -4.71 27.72 1.74
C LEU A 211 -4.77 26.58 2.75
N LEU A 212 -5.31 26.85 3.96
CA LEU A 212 -5.47 25.81 4.99
C LEU A 212 -6.46 24.73 4.57
N LYS A 213 -7.57 25.09 3.93
CA LYS A 213 -8.53 24.12 3.35
C LYS A 213 -7.88 23.21 2.31
N THR A 214 -7.04 23.79 1.44
CA THR A 214 -6.31 23.00 0.44
C THR A 214 -5.32 22.04 1.09
N LYS A 215 -4.58 22.49 2.11
CA LYS A 215 -3.68 21.64 2.88
C LYS A 215 -4.44 20.50 3.58
N LEU A 216 -5.55 20.81 4.22
CA LEU A 216 -6.39 19.81 4.90
C LEU A 216 -6.88 18.74 3.92
N ALA A 217 -7.40 19.15 2.77
CA ALA A 217 -7.85 18.23 1.72
C ALA A 217 -6.69 17.34 1.20
N GLY A 218 -5.45 17.86 1.17
CA GLY A 218 -4.26 17.09 0.82
C GLY A 218 -3.96 15.98 1.83
N LEU A 219 -3.94 16.32 3.13
CA LEU A 219 -3.69 15.36 4.20
C LEU A 219 -4.82 14.31 4.31
N GLU A 220 -6.08 14.69 4.12
CA GLU A 220 -7.21 13.76 4.10
C GLU A 220 -7.11 12.76 2.94
N LYS A 221 -6.64 13.18 1.77
CA LYS A 221 -6.36 12.26 0.65
C LYS A 221 -5.21 11.31 0.97
N GLU A 222 -4.15 11.80 1.59
CA GLU A 222 -3.03 10.96 2.03
C GLU A 222 -3.48 9.91 3.04
N LEU A 223 -4.30 10.31 4.02
CA LEU A 223 -4.89 9.38 5.00
C LEU A 223 -5.74 8.30 4.31
N ALA A 224 -6.52 8.68 3.31
CA ALA A 224 -7.31 7.71 2.53
C ALA A 224 -6.42 6.70 1.81
N LEU A 225 -5.30 7.13 1.22
CA LEU A 225 -4.34 6.23 0.58
C LEU A 225 -3.67 5.28 1.57
N LEU A 226 -3.26 5.76 2.76
CA LEU A 226 -2.70 4.90 3.79
C LEU A 226 -3.71 3.86 4.31
N ASN A 227 -4.98 4.25 4.45
CA ASN A 227 -6.05 3.32 4.81
C ASN A 227 -6.34 2.28 3.71
N GLU A 228 -6.15 2.62 2.44
CA GLU A 228 -6.18 1.64 1.35
C GLU A 228 -4.97 0.72 1.38
N GLU A 229 -3.78 1.27 1.66
CA GLU A 229 -2.56 0.48 1.80
C GLU A 229 -2.71 -0.58 2.90
N LYS A 230 -3.34 -0.25 4.02
CA LYS A 230 -3.61 -1.17 5.13
C LYS A 230 -4.31 -2.46 4.71
N LYS A 231 -5.17 -2.41 3.70
CA LYS A 231 -5.86 -3.60 3.18
C LYS A 231 -4.90 -4.65 2.63
N TYR A 232 -3.74 -4.23 2.12
CA TYR A 232 -2.73 -5.13 1.54
C TYR A 232 -1.84 -5.83 2.58
N TYR A 233 -1.94 -5.45 3.86
CA TYR A 233 -1.30 -6.17 4.97
C TYR A 233 -2.09 -7.41 5.40
N ARG A 234 -3.22 -7.67 4.76
CA ARG A 234 -4.03 -8.87 4.94
C ARG A 234 -4.16 -9.60 3.62
N ILE A 235 -3.75 -10.87 3.58
CA ILE A 235 -3.94 -11.72 2.41
C ILE A 235 -5.29 -12.39 2.51
N VAL A 236 -6.20 -12.01 1.63
CA VAL A 236 -7.59 -12.48 1.62
C VAL A 236 -7.84 -13.34 0.38
N THR A 237 -8.65 -14.39 0.53
CA THR A 237 -9.00 -15.30 -0.57
C THR A 237 -9.97 -14.65 -1.55
N PRO A 238 -9.70 -14.71 -2.87
CA PRO A 238 -10.63 -14.18 -3.87
C PRO A 238 -11.81 -15.10 -4.17
N TYR A 239 -11.71 -16.40 -3.85
CA TYR A 239 -12.75 -17.42 -4.10
C TYR A 239 -12.55 -18.65 -3.19
N ASP A 240 -13.53 -19.54 -3.20
CA ASP A 240 -13.50 -20.79 -2.44
C ASP A 240 -12.48 -21.77 -3.02
N GLY A 241 -11.70 -22.40 -2.15
CA GLY A 241 -10.65 -23.29 -2.62
C GLY A 241 -9.92 -24.07 -1.53
N ILE A 242 -8.87 -24.78 -1.95
CA ILE A 242 -7.88 -25.38 -1.05
C ILE A 242 -6.60 -24.56 -1.13
N ILE A 243 -6.07 -24.20 0.02
CA ILE A 243 -4.91 -23.34 0.12
C ILE A 243 -3.60 -24.14 0.21
N LYS A 244 -2.55 -23.61 -0.40
CA LYS A 244 -1.15 -23.90 -0.14
C LYS A 244 -0.49 -22.63 0.39
N THR A 245 -0.09 -22.61 1.64
CA THR A 245 0.57 -21.48 2.28
C THR A 245 2.10 -21.63 2.11
N TYR A 246 2.76 -20.56 1.66
CA TYR A 246 4.21 -20.51 1.51
C TYR A 246 4.87 -19.77 2.68
N SER A 247 4.15 -18.81 3.26
CA SER A 247 4.60 -18.01 4.40
C SER A 247 3.86 -18.45 5.66
N ASP A 248 4.27 -19.58 6.22
CA ASP A 248 3.60 -20.22 7.36
C ASP A 248 4.32 -20.01 8.69
N THR A 249 5.45 -19.30 8.67
CA THR A 249 6.23 -19.00 9.86
C THR A 249 5.93 -17.60 10.36
N VAL A 250 5.36 -17.49 11.56
CA VAL A 250 5.11 -16.22 12.25
C VAL A 250 6.45 -15.54 12.56
N HIS A 251 6.48 -14.22 12.47
CA HIS A 251 7.68 -13.37 12.59
C HIS A 251 8.73 -13.53 11.49
N ALA A 252 8.47 -14.31 10.44
CA ALA A 252 9.33 -14.34 9.27
C ALA A 252 9.14 -13.06 8.43
N TRP A 253 10.24 -12.52 7.90
CA TRP A 253 10.20 -11.40 6.97
C TRP A 253 9.90 -11.89 5.56
N ASN A 254 8.91 -11.28 4.92
CA ASN A 254 8.57 -11.53 3.52
C ASN A 254 8.81 -10.28 2.69
N ASN A 255 9.61 -10.39 1.65
CA ASN A 255 9.85 -9.30 0.71
C ASN A 255 8.59 -9.01 -0.13
N ALA A 256 8.46 -7.78 -0.60
CA ALA A 256 7.41 -7.41 -1.54
C ALA A 256 7.43 -8.30 -2.79
N GLY A 257 6.26 -8.71 -3.26
CA GLY A 257 6.10 -9.60 -4.42
C GLY A 257 6.31 -11.09 -4.13
N THR A 258 6.73 -11.47 -2.90
CA THR A 258 6.87 -12.88 -2.53
C THR A 258 5.50 -13.58 -2.53
N ALA A 259 5.45 -14.82 -3.00
CA ALA A 259 4.25 -15.63 -2.94
C ALA A 259 3.92 -15.95 -1.47
N ALA A 260 2.77 -15.49 -1.00
CA ALA A 260 2.29 -15.74 0.36
C ALA A 260 1.48 -17.03 0.43
N ALA A 261 0.61 -17.25 -0.54
CA ALA A 261 -0.22 -18.44 -0.62
C ALA A 261 -0.64 -18.71 -2.08
N CYS A 262 -1.02 -19.95 -2.36
CA CYS A 262 -1.67 -20.33 -3.61
C CYS A 262 -3.02 -20.97 -3.31
N ILE A 263 -4.08 -20.56 -4.01
CA ILE A 263 -5.42 -21.10 -3.85
C ILE A 263 -5.78 -21.90 -5.08
N HIS A 264 -6.21 -23.13 -4.87
CA HIS A 264 -6.68 -24.03 -5.90
C HIS A 264 -8.20 -24.09 -5.89
N LYS A 265 -8.82 -23.68 -6.99
CA LYS A 265 -10.28 -23.62 -7.14
C LYS A 265 -10.86 -25.04 -7.26
N ILE A 266 -11.72 -25.42 -6.32
CA ILE A 266 -12.27 -26.79 -6.26
C ILE A 266 -13.17 -27.08 -7.46
N GLU A 267 -14.02 -26.15 -7.86
CA GLU A 267 -15.02 -26.33 -8.91
C GLU A 267 -14.45 -26.60 -10.30
N ARG A 268 -13.18 -26.22 -10.54
CA ARG A 268 -12.54 -26.36 -11.86
C ARG A 268 -11.92 -27.74 -12.09
N GLY A 269 -11.97 -28.62 -11.09
CA GLY A 269 -11.39 -29.97 -11.16
C GLY A 269 -9.89 -30.02 -10.87
N TRP A 270 -9.33 -31.21 -10.96
CA TRP A 270 -7.96 -31.52 -10.54
C TRP A 270 -7.19 -32.22 -11.64
N TYR A 271 -5.89 -31.99 -11.68
CA TYR A 271 -4.93 -32.71 -12.50
C TYR A 271 -3.97 -33.48 -11.59
N VAL A 272 -3.53 -34.63 -12.09
CA VAL A 272 -2.34 -35.32 -11.57
C VAL A 272 -1.25 -35.16 -12.61
N TYR A 273 -0.11 -34.76 -12.15
CA TYR A 273 1.13 -34.69 -12.93
C TYR A 273 2.03 -35.82 -12.49
N ALA A 274 2.37 -36.72 -13.40
CA ALA A 274 3.22 -37.87 -13.08
C ALA A 274 4.35 -38.05 -14.08
N TYR A 275 5.47 -38.53 -13.57
CA TYR A 275 6.69 -38.76 -14.32
C TYR A 275 6.81 -40.25 -14.64
N PHE A 276 7.05 -40.55 -15.90
CA PHE A 276 7.30 -41.90 -16.43
C PHE A 276 8.63 -41.96 -17.15
N GLU A 277 9.31 -43.11 -17.11
CA GLU A 277 10.53 -43.32 -17.84
C GLU A 277 10.27 -43.34 -19.36
N GLU A 278 11.25 -42.91 -20.17
CA GLU A 278 11.13 -42.84 -21.63
C GLU A 278 10.72 -44.18 -22.28
N LYS A 279 11.22 -45.30 -21.75
CA LYS A 279 10.85 -46.62 -22.23
C LYS A 279 9.37 -46.98 -22.09
N ASP A 280 8.67 -46.37 -21.15
CA ASP A 280 7.28 -46.63 -20.84
C ASP A 280 6.31 -45.73 -21.67
N MET A 281 6.86 -44.68 -22.30
CA MET A 281 6.07 -43.70 -23.06
C MET A 281 5.36 -44.27 -24.27
N ILE A 282 5.94 -45.32 -24.91
CA ILE A 282 5.38 -45.99 -26.09
C ILE A 282 3.99 -46.60 -25.76
N ARG A 283 3.73 -46.89 -24.48
CA ARG A 283 2.51 -47.51 -23.99
C ARG A 283 1.47 -46.55 -23.49
N LEU A 284 1.84 -45.25 -23.44
CA LEU A 284 0.98 -44.20 -22.93
C LEU A 284 0.38 -43.42 -24.10
N ALA A 285 -0.96 -43.59 -24.28
CA ALA A 285 -1.73 -42.87 -25.29
C ALA A 285 -2.79 -42.01 -24.61
N ASP A 286 -3.23 -40.95 -25.27
CA ASP A 286 -4.33 -40.11 -24.79
C ASP A 286 -5.58 -40.93 -24.50
N GLY A 287 -6.20 -40.64 -23.38
CA GLY A 287 -7.42 -41.29 -22.97
C GLY A 287 -7.26 -42.58 -22.17
N VAL A 288 -6.06 -43.10 -21.99
CA VAL A 288 -5.80 -44.27 -21.14
C VAL A 288 -6.21 -43.96 -19.71
N LYS A 289 -6.91 -44.88 -19.06
CA LYS A 289 -7.35 -44.78 -17.67
C LYS A 289 -6.32 -45.41 -16.72
N GLY A 290 -6.18 -44.79 -15.57
CA GLY A 290 -5.33 -45.27 -14.49
C GLY A 290 -5.87 -44.90 -13.12
N ARG A 291 -5.09 -45.13 -12.09
CA ARG A 291 -5.44 -44.73 -10.73
C ARG A 291 -4.25 -43.98 -10.10
N PHE A 292 -4.55 -43.00 -9.29
CA PHE A 292 -3.56 -42.24 -8.53
C PHE A 292 -3.81 -42.50 -7.05
N PHE A 293 -2.78 -43.01 -6.37
CA PHE A 293 -2.76 -43.14 -4.91
C PHE A 293 -2.14 -41.86 -4.32
N SER A 294 -2.89 -41.12 -3.53
CA SER A 294 -2.35 -39.98 -2.80
C SER A 294 -1.81 -40.46 -1.45
N ALA A 295 -0.51 -40.27 -1.23
CA ALA A 295 0.13 -40.64 0.03
C ALA A 295 -0.44 -39.87 1.24
N ASP A 296 -0.83 -38.63 1.02
CA ASP A 296 -1.37 -37.76 2.09
C ASP A 296 -2.78 -38.13 2.53
N SER A 297 -3.65 -38.54 1.62
CA SER A 297 -5.03 -38.88 1.92
C SER A 297 -5.26 -40.38 2.11
N GLY A 298 -4.32 -41.23 1.67
CA GLY A 298 -4.45 -42.67 1.70
C GLY A 298 -5.49 -43.22 0.69
N HIS A 299 -5.97 -42.41 -0.24
CA HIS A 299 -7.06 -42.75 -1.14
C HIS A 299 -6.60 -42.89 -2.59
N TRP A 300 -7.31 -43.77 -3.31
CA TRP A 300 -7.15 -43.95 -4.74
C TRP A 300 -8.15 -43.05 -5.51
N TYR A 301 -7.66 -42.38 -6.53
CA TYR A 301 -8.46 -41.55 -7.44
C TYR A 301 -8.38 -42.13 -8.84
N ASP A 302 -9.52 -42.28 -9.51
CA ASP A 302 -9.55 -42.62 -10.92
C ASP A 302 -9.09 -41.43 -11.76
N ILE A 303 -8.17 -41.72 -12.66
CA ILE A 303 -7.55 -40.72 -13.52
C ILE A 303 -7.60 -41.15 -14.98
N LYS A 304 -7.51 -40.17 -15.88
CA LYS A 304 -7.44 -40.37 -17.32
C LYS A 304 -6.36 -39.50 -17.90
N ILE A 305 -5.53 -40.03 -18.79
CA ILE A 305 -4.53 -39.25 -19.51
C ILE A 305 -5.23 -38.12 -20.26
N PHE A 306 -4.79 -36.91 -20.02
CA PHE A 306 -5.26 -35.69 -20.68
C PHE A 306 -4.27 -35.22 -21.72
N GLU A 307 -2.98 -35.26 -21.39
CA GLU A 307 -1.89 -34.74 -22.23
C GLU A 307 -0.59 -35.43 -21.87
N VAL A 308 0.16 -35.80 -22.86
CA VAL A 308 1.53 -36.34 -22.73
C VAL A 308 2.49 -35.24 -23.16
N ASP A 309 3.23 -34.69 -22.19
CA ASP A 309 4.23 -33.67 -22.48
C ASP A 309 5.46 -34.33 -23.12
N LYS A 310 5.85 -33.84 -24.29
CA LYS A 310 7.05 -34.29 -25.00
C LYS A 310 8.34 -33.69 -24.42
N GLY A 311 8.23 -32.81 -23.41
CA GLY A 311 9.39 -32.25 -22.70
C GLY A 311 10.14 -33.34 -21.95
N ARG A 312 11.48 -33.33 -22.05
CA ARG A 312 12.37 -34.26 -21.37
C ARG A 312 12.90 -33.66 -20.09
N SER A 313 12.78 -34.39 -18.98
CA SER A 313 13.43 -34.06 -17.71
C SER A 313 14.45 -35.15 -17.41
N ALA A 314 15.73 -34.80 -17.32
CA ALA A 314 16.78 -35.72 -16.95
C ALA A 314 16.99 -35.71 -15.41
N ALA A 315 17.05 -36.89 -14.80
CA ALA A 315 17.46 -37.09 -13.43
C ALA A 315 18.48 -38.22 -13.36
N GLY A 316 19.78 -37.88 -13.26
CA GLY A 316 20.87 -38.81 -13.44
C GLY A 316 20.90 -39.37 -14.87
N ASP A 317 21.09 -40.66 -15.01
CA ASP A 317 21.17 -41.36 -16.32
C ASP A 317 19.76 -41.69 -16.89
N ARG A 318 18.68 -41.26 -16.25
CA ARG A 318 17.32 -41.57 -16.68
C ARG A 318 16.61 -40.37 -17.22
N VAL A 319 15.87 -40.56 -18.30
CA VAL A 319 15.01 -39.56 -18.91
C VAL A 319 13.56 -39.83 -18.52
N TYR A 320 12.89 -38.80 -18.00
CA TYR A 320 11.49 -38.85 -17.59
C TYR A 320 10.69 -37.89 -18.45
N HIS A 321 9.43 -38.30 -18.69
CA HIS A 321 8.44 -37.48 -19.36
C HIS A 321 7.30 -37.19 -18.40
N LEU A 322 6.80 -35.97 -18.45
CA LEU A 322 5.67 -35.52 -17.66
C LEU A 322 4.36 -35.88 -18.36
N VAL A 323 3.50 -36.60 -17.68
CA VAL A 323 2.18 -36.96 -18.17
C VAL A 323 1.14 -36.31 -17.26
N LYS A 324 0.19 -35.65 -17.87
CA LYS A 324 -0.89 -34.93 -17.20
C LYS A 324 -2.18 -35.73 -17.27
N PHE A 325 -2.78 -35.97 -16.15
CA PHE A 325 -4.01 -36.72 -16.01
C PHE A 325 -5.13 -35.82 -15.48
N THR A 326 -6.35 -36.02 -15.98
CA THR A 326 -7.56 -35.47 -15.36
C THR A 326 -8.05 -36.43 -14.30
N VAL A 327 -8.38 -35.93 -13.11
CA VAL A 327 -9.02 -36.70 -12.06
C VAL A 327 -10.50 -36.80 -12.36
N LEU A 328 -11.01 -38.04 -12.36
CA LEU A 328 -12.41 -38.36 -12.66
C LEU A 328 -13.26 -38.48 -11.39
N SER A 329 -12.66 -38.97 -10.32
CA SER A 329 -13.32 -39.13 -9.02
C SER A 329 -13.45 -37.80 -8.28
N PRO A 330 -14.51 -37.58 -7.48
CA PRO A 330 -14.59 -36.43 -6.61
C PRO A 330 -13.39 -36.39 -5.62
N VAL A 331 -12.68 -35.30 -5.60
CA VAL A 331 -11.53 -35.12 -4.70
C VAL A 331 -12.05 -34.76 -3.32
N GLU A 332 -11.77 -35.61 -2.34
CA GLU A 332 -12.24 -35.45 -0.98
C GLU A 332 -11.60 -34.26 -0.24
N LYS A 333 -12.16 -33.99 0.96
CA LYS A 333 -11.87 -32.77 1.75
C LYS A 333 -10.41 -32.60 2.21
N CYS A 334 -9.57 -33.64 2.08
CA CYS A 334 -8.23 -33.69 2.71
C CYS A 334 -7.08 -33.89 1.74
N VAL A 335 -7.22 -33.54 0.47
CA VAL A 335 -6.10 -33.64 -0.47
C VAL A 335 -5.14 -32.47 -0.25
N ARG A 336 -3.91 -32.80 0.15
CA ARG A 336 -2.83 -31.82 0.19
C ARG A 336 -2.44 -31.46 -1.25
N VAL A 337 -2.56 -30.21 -1.58
CA VAL A 337 -2.14 -29.71 -2.89
C VAL A 337 -0.65 -29.94 -3.09
N GLU A 338 -0.27 -30.47 -4.26
CA GLU A 338 1.09 -30.94 -4.55
C GLU A 338 1.55 -32.11 -3.65
N GLY A 339 0.59 -32.78 -2.98
CA GLY A 339 0.87 -34.01 -2.27
C GLY A 339 1.37 -35.08 -3.24
N SER A 340 2.44 -35.78 -2.86
CA SER A 340 3.04 -36.84 -3.67
C SER A 340 2.18 -38.10 -3.67
N GLY A 341 2.33 -38.89 -4.73
CA GLY A 341 1.63 -40.15 -4.86
C GLY A 341 2.17 -41.00 -6.00
N VAL A 342 1.52 -42.13 -6.17
CA VAL A 342 1.87 -43.10 -7.22
C VAL A 342 0.75 -43.23 -8.21
N VAL A 343 1.07 -43.14 -9.49
CA VAL A 343 0.13 -43.42 -10.60
C VAL A 343 0.32 -44.87 -11.02
N GLU A 344 -0.75 -45.61 -11.13
CA GLU A 344 -0.80 -46.96 -11.68
C GLU A 344 -1.68 -47.01 -12.93
N ILE A 345 -1.11 -47.53 -14.04
CA ILE A 345 -1.78 -47.69 -15.30
C ILE A 345 -1.78 -49.17 -15.64
N PRO A 346 -2.94 -49.87 -15.72
CA PRO A 346 -3.00 -51.25 -16.10
C PRO A 346 -2.63 -51.35 -17.59
N LEU A 347 -1.67 -52.23 -17.88
CA LEU A 347 -1.36 -52.68 -19.25
C LEU A 347 -2.31 -53.82 -19.60
N GLY A 348 -3.26 -53.52 -20.50
CA GLY A 348 -4.19 -54.52 -21.02
C GLY A 348 -3.53 -55.65 -21.75
#